data_56e25e6446462581bcc49a8115114c48
#
_entry.id   56e25e6446462581bcc49a8115114c48
#
_cell.length_a   1.000
_cell.length_b   1.000
_cell.length_c   1.000
_cell.angle_alpha   90.00
_cell.angle_beta   90.00
_cell.angle_gamma   90.00
#
_symmetry.space_group_name_H-M   'P 1'
#
loop_
_entity.id
_entity.type
_entity.pdbx_description
1 polymer ?
#
loop_
_entity_poly.entity_id
_entity_poly.type
_entity_poly.pdbx_seq_one_letter_code
_entity_poly.pdbx_strand_id
1 'polypeptide(L)'
;LMSDLSNVEDIVSTENGLFFSPFNTNNKEITADKIKMILMEYGVPPKIFNLELYKRAFVHKSYVKKPHLENMKENITIAQCPPKCLKLKQKSNERLEFLGDGILELVTKFYLYQRFPKENEGFMTEKKIALVKNESIGKMAYEMGLHNFVVLSKHAESKQIRTNLKKLGCLFESFIGAMFLDFNKISIHDEDGWFK
;
A
#
# COMPACT_ATOMS: atom_id res chain seq x y z
N LEU A 1 -4.86 7.52 -32.98
CA LEU A 1 -3.54 7.01 -32.50
C LEU A 1 -2.91 7.81 -31.34
N MET A 2 -3.47 8.99 -31.00
CA MET A 2 -3.08 9.75 -29.79
C MET A 2 -3.90 9.37 -28.53
N SER A 3 -4.87 8.47 -28.63
CA SER A 3 -5.80 8.17 -27.55
C SER A 3 -5.27 7.26 -26.45
N ASP A 4 -4.17 6.54 -26.65
CA ASP A 4 -3.64 5.60 -25.65
C ASP A 4 -2.70 6.23 -24.62
N LEU A 5 -2.10 7.39 -24.93
CA LEU A 5 -1.19 8.10 -24.01
C LEU A 5 -1.91 8.91 -22.93
N SER A 6 -3.17 9.31 -23.18
CA SER A 6 -3.98 10.07 -22.21
C SER A 6 -4.27 9.29 -20.93
N ASN A 7 -4.07 7.97 -20.93
CA ASN A 7 -4.29 7.09 -19.78
C ASN A 7 -3.03 6.76 -18.97
N VAL A 8 -1.85 7.18 -19.40
CA VAL A 8 -0.61 6.96 -18.63
C VAL A 8 -0.31 8.21 -17.81
N GLU A 9 -0.66 8.15 -16.55
CA GLU A 9 -0.41 9.21 -15.56
C GLU A 9 1.11 9.48 -15.42
N ASP A 10 1.46 10.74 -15.11
CA ASP A 10 2.86 11.19 -14.90
C ASP A 10 3.75 11.25 -16.17
N ILE A 11 3.18 11.28 -17.39
CA ILE A 11 3.94 11.55 -18.60
C ILE A 11 3.97 13.08 -18.84
N VAL A 12 5.16 13.60 -19.05
CA VAL A 12 5.43 15.01 -19.36
C VAL A 12 6.03 15.08 -20.76
N SER A 13 5.42 15.93 -21.62
CA SER A 13 5.98 16.27 -22.94
C SER A 13 6.95 17.43 -22.81
N THR A 14 8.14 17.29 -23.37
CA THR A 14 9.16 18.32 -23.46
C THR A 14 9.65 18.44 -24.90
N GLU A 15 10.47 19.45 -25.20
CA GLU A 15 11.13 19.59 -26.52
C GLU A 15 12.00 18.36 -26.87
N ASN A 16 12.48 17.63 -25.87
CA ASN A 16 13.32 16.44 -26.02
C ASN A 16 12.54 15.12 -26.05
N GLY A 17 11.19 15.16 -26.08
CA GLY A 17 10.34 13.96 -26.14
C GLY A 17 9.44 13.76 -24.92
N LEU A 18 8.93 12.53 -24.76
CA LEU A 18 8.02 12.17 -23.69
C LEU A 18 8.81 11.55 -22.50
N PHE A 19 8.54 12.03 -21.30
CA PHE A 19 9.20 11.57 -20.09
C PHE A 19 8.19 11.09 -19.06
N PHE A 20 8.40 9.89 -18.51
CA PHE A 20 7.69 9.42 -17.33
C PHE A 20 8.38 9.99 -16.08
N SER A 21 7.72 10.94 -15.40
CA SER A 21 8.25 11.69 -14.26
C SER A 21 7.30 11.66 -13.05
N PRO A 22 7.17 10.55 -12.34
CA PRO A 22 6.26 10.41 -11.20
C PRO A 22 6.84 10.95 -9.89
N PHE A 23 8.04 11.54 -9.92
CA PHE A 23 8.77 11.94 -8.71
C PHE A 23 8.01 12.97 -7.87
N ASN A 24 7.95 12.69 -6.57
CA ASN A 24 7.19 13.46 -5.60
C ASN A 24 8.05 13.73 -4.35
N THR A 25 8.32 14.99 -4.07
CA THR A 25 9.14 15.44 -2.94
C THR A 25 8.47 15.24 -1.58
N ASN A 26 7.15 15.01 -1.55
CA ASN A 26 6.40 14.76 -0.31
C ASN A 26 6.57 13.32 0.19
N ASN A 27 7.11 12.42 -0.63
CA ASN A 27 7.31 11.04 -0.25
C ASN A 27 8.35 10.90 0.86
N LYS A 28 7.97 10.18 1.92
CA LYS A 28 8.84 9.81 3.03
C LYS A 28 8.79 8.31 3.22
N GLU A 29 9.95 7.68 3.33
CA GLU A 29 10.01 6.25 3.62
C GLU A 29 9.75 6.00 5.10
N ILE A 30 8.94 5.00 5.43
CA ILE A 30 8.69 4.63 6.83
C ILE A 30 9.95 4.02 7.44
N THR A 31 10.21 4.34 8.71
CA THR A 31 11.35 3.85 9.46
C THR A 31 10.96 2.74 10.44
N ALA A 32 11.93 1.92 10.84
CA ALA A 32 11.73 0.88 11.85
C ALA A 32 11.18 1.45 13.17
N ASP A 33 11.71 2.60 13.60
CA ASP A 33 11.29 3.22 14.86
C ASP A 33 9.84 3.69 14.80
N LYS A 34 9.40 4.25 13.66
CA LYS A 34 8.00 4.64 13.49
C LYS A 34 7.07 3.44 13.50
N ILE A 35 7.45 2.33 12.86
CA ILE A 35 6.66 1.09 12.89
C ILE A 35 6.58 0.56 14.32
N LYS A 36 7.70 0.50 15.06
CA LYS A 36 7.71 0.08 16.46
C LYS A 36 6.81 0.93 17.33
N MET A 37 6.84 2.25 17.15
CA MET A 37 5.94 3.16 17.88
C MET A 37 4.47 2.84 17.61
N ILE A 38 4.09 2.64 16.35
CA ILE A 38 2.73 2.25 15.96
C ILE A 38 2.35 0.92 16.61
N LEU A 39 3.19 -0.11 16.49
CA LEU A 39 2.92 -1.42 17.09
C LEU A 39 2.70 -1.31 18.61
N MET A 40 3.56 -0.57 19.31
CA MET A 40 3.43 -0.35 20.77
C MET A 40 2.14 0.35 21.16
N GLU A 41 1.74 1.38 20.43
CA GLU A 41 0.53 2.15 20.66
C GLU A 41 -0.73 1.27 20.62
N TYR A 42 -0.71 0.24 19.77
CA TYR A 42 -1.83 -0.71 19.63
C TYR A 42 -1.60 -2.04 20.36
N GLY A 43 -0.68 -2.08 21.32
CA GLY A 43 -0.44 -3.26 22.18
C GLY A 43 0.22 -4.45 21.46
N VAL A 44 0.82 -4.23 20.30
CA VAL A 44 1.55 -5.24 19.54
C VAL A 44 3.04 -5.19 19.91
N PRO A 45 3.72 -6.33 20.10
CA PRO A 45 5.15 -6.33 20.39
C PRO A 45 5.96 -5.56 19.35
N PRO A 46 6.86 -4.64 19.74
CA PRO A 46 7.60 -3.76 18.83
C PRO A 46 8.79 -4.49 18.19
N LYS A 47 8.55 -5.67 17.64
CA LYS A 47 9.54 -6.48 16.95
C LYS A 47 9.35 -6.37 15.43
N ILE A 48 10.43 -6.17 14.71
CA ILE A 48 10.48 -6.13 13.25
C ILE A 48 11.58 -7.10 12.81
N PHE A 49 11.20 -8.10 12.05
CA PHE A 49 12.14 -9.07 11.49
C PHE A 49 12.53 -8.69 10.05
N ASN A 50 11.59 -8.11 9.29
CA ASN A 50 11.83 -7.70 7.91
C ASN A 50 11.21 -6.33 7.62
N LEU A 51 12.01 -5.27 7.72
CA LEU A 51 11.60 -3.89 7.46
C LEU A 51 11.12 -3.67 6.02
N GLU A 52 11.66 -4.40 5.04
CA GLU A 52 11.31 -4.22 3.63
C GLU A 52 9.86 -4.61 3.31
N LEU A 53 9.27 -5.53 4.09
CA LEU A 53 7.83 -5.82 4.01
C LEU A 53 7.00 -4.58 4.31
N TYR A 54 7.30 -3.90 5.40
CA TYR A 54 6.62 -2.68 5.79
C TYR A 54 6.86 -1.55 4.79
N LYS A 55 8.11 -1.31 4.39
CA LYS A 55 8.40 -0.30 3.36
C LYS A 55 7.57 -0.54 2.09
N ARG A 56 7.47 -1.80 1.65
CA ARG A 56 6.67 -2.17 0.49
C ARG A 56 5.17 -1.93 0.70
N ALA A 57 4.63 -2.14 1.91
CA ALA A 57 3.23 -1.90 2.22
C ALA A 57 2.79 -0.44 1.94
N PHE A 58 3.73 0.50 1.99
CA PHE A 58 3.46 1.92 1.72
C PHE A 58 3.65 2.34 0.26
N VAL A 59 4.03 1.44 -0.65
CA VAL A 59 4.30 1.79 -2.05
C VAL A 59 3.03 1.69 -2.89
N HIS A 60 2.46 2.83 -3.26
CA HIS A 60 1.36 2.89 -4.22
C HIS A 60 1.84 2.54 -5.64
N LYS A 61 1.00 1.87 -6.44
CA LYS A 61 1.33 1.44 -7.81
C LYS A 61 1.81 2.56 -8.74
N SER A 62 1.43 3.82 -8.47
CA SER A 62 1.87 4.97 -9.27
C SER A 62 3.36 5.26 -9.13
N TYR A 63 4.05 4.73 -8.09
CA TYR A 63 5.48 4.99 -7.84
C TYR A 63 6.37 3.78 -8.12
N VAL A 64 5.90 2.89 -8.98
CA VAL A 64 6.65 1.69 -9.40
C VAL A 64 7.26 1.94 -10.78
N LYS A 65 8.44 1.37 -11.01
CA LYS A 65 9.07 1.35 -12.34
C LYS A 65 8.14 0.73 -13.37
N LYS A 66 8.08 1.35 -14.54
CA LYS A 66 7.26 0.92 -15.67
C LYS A 66 8.15 0.63 -16.89
N PRO A 67 8.94 -0.47 -16.88
CA PRO A 67 9.91 -0.75 -17.95
C PRO A 67 9.24 -0.93 -19.32
N HIS A 68 7.95 -1.29 -19.37
CA HIS A 68 7.20 -1.42 -20.63
C HIS A 68 7.06 -0.09 -21.38
N LEU A 69 7.16 1.05 -20.70
CA LEU A 69 7.07 2.38 -21.34
C LEU A 69 8.24 2.63 -22.29
N GLU A 70 9.44 2.12 -21.99
CA GLU A 70 10.63 2.27 -22.83
C GLU A 70 10.53 1.45 -24.12
N ASN A 71 9.65 0.44 -24.13
CA ASN A 71 9.41 -0.42 -25.29
C ASN A 71 8.17 0.00 -26.12
N MET A 72 7.50 1.08 -25.74
CA MET A 72 6.39 1.62 -26.52
C MET A 72 6.89 2.31 -27.80
N LYS A 73 6.04 2.39 -28.83
CA LYS A 73 6.36 3.06 -30.11
C LYS A 73 6.76 4.52 -29.94
N GLU A 74 6.28 5.15 -28.89
CA GLU A 74 6.52 6.58 -28.57
C GLU A 74 7.84 6.81 -27.81
N ASN A 75 8.65 5.80 -27.55
CA ASN A 75 9.94 5.90 -26.84
C ASN A 75 9.87 6.82 -25.58
N ILE A 76 9.04 6.43 -24.60
CA ILE A 76 8.91 7.18 -23.37
C ILE A 76 10.13 6.94 -22.48
N THR A 77 10.90 7.97 -22.21
CA THR A 77 12.08 7.90 -21.34
C THR A 77 11.70 8.03 -19.87
N ILE A 78 12.25 7.21 -19.00
CA ILE A 78 12.10 7.39 -17.54
C ILE A 78 12.99 8.56 -17.12
N ALA A 79 12.39 9.60 -16.55
CA ALA A 79 13.11 10.77 -16.09
C ALA A 79 14.13 10.41 -14.98
N GLN A 80 15.23 11.13 -14.93
CA GLN A 80 16.22 10.97 -13.86
C GLN A 80 15.62 11.38 -12.51
N CYS A 81 15.91 10.58 -11.47
CA CYS A 81 15.41 10.84 -10.12
C CYS A 81 16.04 12.13 -9.56
N PRO A 82 15.22 13.14 -9.22
CA PRO A 82 15.72 14.37 -8.59
C PRO A 82 16.35 14.10 -7.21
N PRO A 83 17.34 14.91 -6.78
CA PRO A 83 18.10 14.66 -5.55
C PRO A 83 17.26 14.55 -4.26
N LYS A 84 16.11 15.20 -4.20
CA LYS A 84 15.21 15.22 -3.02
C LYS A 84 14.07 14.19 -3.10
N CYS A 85 14.06 13.33 -4.13
CA CYS A 85 13.01 12.34 -4.32
C CYS A 85 13.50 10.92 -4.00
N LEU A 86 12.60 10.08 -3.57
CA LEU A 86 12.87 8.65 -3.45
C LEU A 86 13.02 8.02 -4.84
N LYS A 87 13.90 7.05 -4.97
CA LYS A 87 14.01 6.25 -6.19
C LYS A 87 12.72 5.45 -6.42
N LEU A 88 12.33 5.25 -7.69
CA LEU A 88 11.20 4.40 -8.05
C LEU A 88 11.38 3.00 -7.48
N LYS A 89 10.29 2.45 -6.98
CA LYS A 89 10.26 1.12 -6.38
C LYS A 89 10.04 0.04 -7.45
N GLN A 90 10.38 -1.20 -7.12
CA GLN A 90 10.21 -2.34 -8.04
C GLN A 90 8.80 -2.93 -7.98
N LYS A 91 8.19 -2.94 -6.79
CA LYS A 91 6.93 -3.61 -6.53
C LYS A 91 6.01 -2.70 -5.71
N SER A 92 4.72 -2.71 -6.05
CA SER A 92 3.67 -2.03 -5.30
C SER A 92 3.23 -2.84 -4.07
N ASN A 93 2.33 -2.25 -3.31
CA ASN A 93 1.69 -2.87 -2.15
C ASN A 93 0.50 -3.78 -2.50
N GLU A 94 0.05 -3.84 -3.75
CA GLU A 94 -1.20 -4.51 -4.14
C GLU A 94 -1.28 -5.98 -3.69
N ARG A 95 -0.16 -6.74 -3.73
CA ARG A 95 -0.14 -8.12 -3.26
C ARG A 95 -0.24 -8.23 -1.73
N LEU A 96 0.30 -7.26 -1.00
CA LEU A 96 0.17 -7.19 0.46
C LEU A 96 -1.24 -6.76 0.86
N GLU A 97 -1.86 -5.85 0.11
CA GLU A 97 -3.25 -5.45 0.23
C GLU A 97 -4.17 -6.68 0.09
N PHE A 98 -4.01 -7.44 -0.99
CA PHE A 98 -4.78 -8.66 -1.24
C PHE A 98 -4.68 -9.67 -0.08
N LEU A 99 -3.47 -9.90 0.44
CA LEU A 99 -3.25 -10.79 1.59
C LEU A 99 -3.89 -10.22 2.86
N GLY A 100 -3.68 -8.94 3.11
CA GLY A 100 -4.16 -8.26 4.32
C GLY A 100 -5.68 -8.18 4.41
N ASP A 101 -6.37 -8.00 3.28
CA ASP A 101 -7.83 -8.07 3.21
C ASP A 101 -8.34 -9.42 3.73
N GLY A 102 -7.80 -10.53 3.22
CA GLY A 102 -8.16 -11.87 3.69
C GLY A 102 -7.88 -12.11 5.17
N ILE A 103 -6.75 -11.60 5.67
CA ILE A 103 -6.39 -11.71 7.09
C ILE A 103 -7.36 -10.89 7.95
N LEU A 104 -7.63 -9.66 7.56
CA LEU A 104 -8.54 -8.77 8.27
C LEU A 104 -9.95 -9.34 8.33
N GLU A 105 -10.41 -9.92 7.23
CA GLU A 105 -11.70 -10.59 7.16
C GLU A 105 -11.77 -11.80 8.10
N LEU A 106 -10.73 -12.65 8.10
CA LEU A 106 -10.64 -13.81 8.97
C LEU A 106 -10.66 -13.41 10.45
N VAL A 107 -9.79 -12.47 10.85
CA VAL A 107 -9.68 -12.03 12.24
C VAL A 107 -10.97 -11.37 12.71
N THR A 108 -11.61 -10.56 11.88
CA THR A 108 -12.89 -9.92 12.23
C THR A 108 -14.00 -10.93 12.38
N LYS A 109 -14.12 -11.91 11.48
CA LYS A 109 -15.13 -12.99 11.60
C LYS A 109 -14.90 -13.82 12.85
N PHE A 110 -13.65 -14.17 13.15
CA PHE A 110 -13.31 -14.91 14.36
C PHE A 110 -13.65 -14.14 15.63
N TYR A 111 -13.31 -12.84 15.68
CA TYR A 111 -13.68 -11.96 16.79
C TYR A 111 -15.21 -11.89 16.99
N LEU A 112 -15.97 -11.68 15.94
CA LEU A 112 -17.44 -11.60 16.01
C LEU A 112 -18.06 -12.92 16.46
N TYR A 113 -17.56 -14.05 15.92
CA TYR A 113 -18.01 -15.38 16.32
C TYR A 113 -17.83 -15.62 17.83
N GLN A 114 -16.70 -15.24 18.39
CA GLN A 114 -16.44 -15.39 19.82
C GLN A 114 -17.23 -14.37 20.66
N ARG A 115 -17.33 -13.14 20.18
CA ARG A 115 -17.94 -12.01 20.94
C ARG A 115 -19.46 -12.11 21.05
N PHE A 116 -20.09 -12.71 20.04
CA PHE A 116 -21.55 -12.80 19.91
C PHE A 116 -22.05 -14.23 19.73
N PRO A 117 -21.86 -15.11 20.72
CA PRO A 117 -22.14 -16.55 20.59
C PRO A 117 -23.63 -16.91 20.44
N LYS A 118 -24.53 -15.96 20.70
CA LYS A 118 -25.97 -16.15 20.59
C LYS A 118 -26.58 -15.53 19.32
N GLU A 119 -25.80 -14.75 18.58
CA GLU A 119 -26.27 -14.06 17.38
C GLU A 119 -26.16 -14.95 16.15
N ASN A 120 -27.03 -14.68 15.18
CA ASN A 120 -27.06 -15.42 13.92
C ASN A 120 -26.02 -14.91 12.92
N GLU A 121 -25.84 -15.61 11.82
CA GLU A 121 -24.91 -15.28 10.74
C GLU A 121 -25.20 -13.92 10.11
N GLY A 122 -26.48 -13.55 9.90
CA GLY A 122 -26.85 -12.26 9.32
C GLY A 122 -26.39 -11.08 10.16
N PHE A 123 -26.56 -11.14 11.49
CA PHE A 123 -26.03 -10.14 12.41
C PHE A 123 -24.50 -10.02 12.32
N MET A 124 -23.79 -11.15 12.35
CA MET A 124 -22.32 -11.15 12.27
C MET A 124 -21.82 -10.58 10.93
N THR A 125 -22.52 -10.90 9.83
CA THR A 125 -22.19 -10.37 8.49
C THR A 125 -22.39 -8.86 8.43
N GLU A 126 -23.50 -8.34 8.94
CA GLU A 126 -23.73 -6.89 9.01
C GLU A 126 -22.62 -6.17 9.81
N LYS A 127 -22.29 -6.69 10.99
CA LYS A 127 -21.22 -6.10 11.82
C LYS A 127 -19.85 -6.17 11.15
N LYS A 128 -19.52 -7.31 10.51
CA LYS A 128 -18.28 -7.46 9.75
C LYS A 128 -18.19 -6.37 8.66
N ILE A 129 -19.21 -6.18 7.83
CA ILE A 129 -19.23 -5.17 6.78
C ILE A 129 -18.98 -3.77 7.36
N ALA A 130 -19.62 -3.42 8.47
CA ALA A 130 -19.46 -2.12 9.11
C ALA A 130 -18.03 -1.89 9.62
N LEU A 131 -17.36 -2.94 10.13
CA LEU A 131 -16.02 -2.86 10.69
C LEU A 131 -14.94 -2.77 9.60
N VAL A 132 -15.03 -3.60 8.54
CA VAL A 132 -13.94 -3.74 7.56
C VAL A 132 -14.15 -2.98 6.26
N LYS A 133 -15.21 -2.19 6.13
CA LYS A 133 -15.35 -1.34 4.93
C LYS A 133 -14.18 -0.35 4.83
N ASN A 134 -13.71 -0.11 3.61
CA ASN A 134 -12.52 0.70 3.35
C ASN A 134 -12.55 2.09 4.02
N GLU A 135 -13.71 2.74 4.12
CA GLU A 135 -13.81 4.03 4.83
C GLU A 135 -13.58 3.90 6.34
N SER A 136 -14.02 2.81 6.97
CA SER A 136 -13.82 2.58 8.40
C SER A 136 -12.35 2.30 8.73
N ILE A 137 -11.75 1.34 8.03
CA ILE A 137 -10.33 1.00 8.23
C ILE A 137 -9.41 2.11 7.71
N GLY A 138 -9.86 2.90 6.71
CA GLY A 138 -9.15 4.07 6.24
C GLY A 138 -9.07 5.19 7.28
N LYS A 139 -10.12 5.40 8.10
CA LYS A 139 -10.05 6.31 9.25
C LYS A 139 -9.02 5.84 10.26
N MET A 140 -8.98 4.54 10.57
CA MET A 140 -7.95 3.97 11.45
C MET A 140 -6.54 4.22 10.90
N ALA A 141 -6.31 3.95 9.60
CA ALA A 141 -5.04 4.24 8.95
C ALA A 141 -4.64 5.73 9.06
N TYR A 142 -5.61 6.63 8.93
CA TYR A 142 -5.38 8.06 9.08
C TYR A 142 -5.00 8.43 10.52
N GLU A 143 -5.74 7.95 11.50
CA GLU A 143 -5.49 8.16 12.95
C GLU A 143 -4.14 7.60 13.37
N MET A 144 -3.75 6.43 12.86
CA MET A 144 -2.41 5.84 13.03
C MET A 144 -1.29 6.65 12.36
N GLY A 145 -1.63 7.66 11.56
CA GLY A 145 -0.66 8.47 10.83
C GLY A 145 0.02 7.75 9.66
N LEU A 146 -0.53 6.61 9.18
CA LEU A 146 0.05 5.83 8.09
C LEU A 146 0.11 6.62 6.78
N HIS A 147 -0.87 7.49 6.54
CA HIS A 147 -0.97 8.35 5.36
C HIS A 147 0.29 9.20 5.10
N ASN A 148 1.04 9.56 6.16
CA ASN A 148 2.25 10.37 6.04
C ASN A 148 3.41 9.65 5.32
N PHE A 149 3.36 8.33 5.24
CA PHE A 149 4.42 7.49 4.69
C PHE A 149 4.07 6.83 3.35
N VAL A 150 2.89 7.12 2.80
CA VAL A 150 2.51 6.62 1.48
C VAL A 150 3.46 7.19 0.43
N VAL A 151 4.06 6.30 -0.35
CA VAL A 151 4.96 6.63 -1.45
C VAL A 151 4.15 6.54 -2.74
N LEU A 152 3.87 7.69 -3.35
CA LEU A 152 3.01 7.82 -4.52
C LEU A 152 3.51 8.90 -5.48
N SER A 153 3.03 8.87 -6.73
CA SER A 153 3.46 9.83 -7.75
C SER A 153 2.92 11.25 -7.50
N LYS A 154 3.54 12.22 -8.16
CA LYS A 154 3.09 13.62 -8.11
C LYS A 154 1.64 13.78 -8.60
N HIS A 155 1.26 13.05 -9.64
CA HIS A 155 -0.11 13.04 -10.15
C HIS A 155 -1.09 12.41 -9.15
N ALA A 156 -0.75 11.28 -8.54
CA ALA A 156 -1.58 10.67 -7.49
C ALA A 156 -1.70 11.58 -6.25
N GLU A 157 -0.65 12.33 -5.91
CA GLU A 157 -0.69 13.36 -4.87
C GLU A 157 -1.69 14.47 -5.20
N SER A 158 -1.67 15.01 -6.43
CA SER A 158 -2.60 16.04 -6.86
C SER A 158 -4.07 15.61 -6.86
N LYS A 159 -4.32 14.30 -7.00
CA LYS A 159 -5.64 13.68 -6.84
C LYS A 159 -6.00 13.36 -5.38
N GLN A 160 -5.22 13.84 -4.42
CA GLN A 160 -5.45 13.66 -2.99
C GLN A 160 -5.54 12.18 -2.54
N ILE A 161 -4.84 11.28 -3.23
CA ILE A 161 -4.81 9.84 -2.89
C ILE A 161 -4.32 9.63 -1.45
N ARG A 162 -3.36 10.44 -0.98
CA ARG A 162 -2.77 10.37 0.37
C ARG A 162 -3.80 10.54 1.49
N THR A 163 -4.89 11.25 1.26
CA THR A 163 -5.94 11.55 2.25
C THR A 163 -7.28 10.89 1.93
N ASN A 164 -7.35 10.16 0.82
CA ASN A 164 -8.57 9.45 0.42
C ASN A 164 -8.80 8.22 1.31
N LEU A 165 -9.89 8.21 2.09
CA LEU A 165 -10.16 7.15 3.07
C LEU A 165 -10.25 5.76 2.45
N LYS A 166 -10.82 5.61 1.24
CA LYS A 166 -10.87 4.30 0.56
C LYS A 166 -9.46 3.79 0.24
N LYS A 167 -8.57 4.68 -0.23
CA LYS A 167 -7.17 4.34 -0.51
C LYS A 167 -6.37 4.09 0.75
N LEU A 168 -6.70 4.77 1.84
CA LEU A 168 -6.13 4.49 3.15
C LEU A 168 -6.61 3.16 3.71
N GLY A 169 -7.82 2.71 3.38
CA GLY A 169 -8.27 1.33 3.67
C GLY A 169 -7.35 0.30 3.03
N CYS A 170 -7.08 0.43 1.73
CA CYS A 170 -6.12 -0.42 1.02
C CYS A 170 -4.71 -0.38 1.63
N LEU A 171 -4.28 0.79 2.11
CA LEU A 171 -3.01 0.93 2.82
C LEU A 171 -3.02 0.16 4.15
N PHE A 172 -4.12 0.24 4.92
CA PHE A 172 -4.28 -0.49 6.17
C PHE A 172 -4.19 -2.01 5.94
N GLU A 173 -4.90 -2.52 4.95
CA GLU A 173 -4.83 -3.92 4.54
C GLU A 173 -3.40 -4.32 4.19
N SER A 174 -2.70 -3.50 3.40
CA SER A 174 -1.30 -3.74 3.05
C SER A 174 -0.38 -3.80 4.28
N PHE A 175 -0.62 -2.93 5.26
CA PHE A 175 0.13 -2.90 6.51
C PHE A 175 -0.12 -4.16 7.34
N ILE A 176 -1.38 -4.62 7.44
CA ILE A 176 -1.75 -5.88 8.09
C ILE A 176 -1.10 -7.07 7.38
N GLY A 177 -1.11 -7.10 6.04
CA GLY A 177 -0.44 -8.14 5.26
C GLY A 177 1.06 -8.20 5.52
N ALA A 178 1.73 -7.04 5.57
CA ALA A 178 3.15 -6.95 5.90
C ALA A 178 3.44 -7.44 7.33
N MET A 179 2.64 -7.02 8.30
CA MET A 179 2.76 -7.43 9.70
C MET A 179 2.59 -8.95 9.85
N PHE A 180 1.60 -9.53 9.19
CA PHE A 180 1.38 -10.97 9.21
C PHE A 180 2.59 -11.75 8.69
N LEU A 181 3.13 -11.37 7.54
CA LEU A 181 4.32 -12.02 6.97
C LEU A 181 5.54 -11.85 7.86
N ASP A 182 5.74 -10.67 8.43
CA ASP A 182 6.88 -10.38 9.31
C ASP A 182 6.84 -11.22 10.58
N PHE A 183 5.71 -11.23 11.29
CA PHE A 183 5.57 -12.01 12.53
C PHE A 183 5.63 -13.51 12.31
N ASN A 184 5.20 -14.02 11.17
CA ASN A 184 5.34 -15.42 10.79
C ASN A 184 6.69 -15.73 10.14
N LYS A 185 7.58 -14.73 10.02
CA LYS A 185 8.92 -14.86 9.43
C LYS A 185 8.92 -15.39 7.99
N ILE A 186 7.87 -15.04 7.23
CA ILE A 186 7.72 -15.45 5.84
C ILE A 186 8.46 -14.44 4.97
N SER A 187 9.40 -14.91 4.16
CA SER A 187 10.13 -14.07 3.21
C SER A 187 9.26 -13.71 2.02
N ILE A 188 9.33 -12.44 1.56
CA ILE A 188 8.69 -12.03 0.30
C ILE A 188 9.34 -12.65 -0.94
N HIS A 189 10.50 -13.28 -0.78
CA HIS A 189 11.23 -13.97 -1.84
C HIS A 189 10.98 -15.49 -1.83
N ASP A 190 10.33 -16.02 -0.81
CA ASP A 190 9.92 -17.42 -0.74
C ASP A 190 8.70 -17.65 -1.64
N GLU A 191 8.95 -17.80 -2.94
CA GLU A 191 7.90 -18.19 -3.88
C GLU A 191 7.41 -19.64 -3.61
N ASP A 192 8.21 -20.47 -2.92
CA ASP A 192 7.96 -21.88 -2.63
C ASP A 192 7.56 -22.17 -1.16
N GLY A 193 7.56 -21.18 -0.27
CA GLY A 193 7.65 -21.40 1.17
C GLY A 193 6.36 -21.71 1.92
N TRP A 194 5.21 -21.49 1.33
CA TRP A 194 3.96 -21.43 2.11
C TRP A 194 3.32 -22.76 2.45
N PHE A 195 3.66 -23.82 1.73
CA PHE A 195 3.08 -25.15 1.88
C PHE A 195 4.12 -26.28 2.04
N LYS A 196 5.30 -25.94 2.55
CA LYS A 196 6.29 -26.95 2.93
C LYS A 196 6.18 -27.29 4.40
#